data_bedafec9298471f09f7fceb959732dfc
#
_entry.id   bedafec9298471f09f7fceb959732dfc
#
_cell.length_a   1.000
_cell.length_b   1.000
_cell.length_c   1.000
_cell.angle_alpha   90.00
_cell.angle_beta   90.00
_cell.angle_gamma   90.00
#
_symmetry.space_group_name_H-M   'P 1'
#
loop_
_entity.id
_entity.type
_entity.pdbx_description
1 polymer ?
#
loop_
_entity_poly.entity_id
_entity_poly.type
_entity_poly.pdbx_seq_one_letter_code
_entity_poly.pdbx_strand_id
1 'polypeptide(L)'
;MFSLSRSRFSKGVLPTFRSAQRFQRPHTHRLVHTNGSSASATSNFAAKKSSWSSPTILLLGFIPVFAFALGTWQLQRLQWKINLIDELEEKLQRDPILLPKRINVSVIPEFAFRRVLLRGRWNHAHAMLLGPRVREGTHGYHVITPLVRTDGSTVLVDRGFIGKDFAEHHARDEEGEVEVLGMLRTSHKQNSFTPDNQPAEGKWYWADIDSMAESAGGEAAGVQPVFIEQIFDGHAGDATTYLSKGIPIGRSATVDVRNAHLSYVITWYSLSVFTTVMLGRVILKRRAQPRRPMPRR
;
A
#
# COMPACT_ATOMS: atom_id res chain seq x y z
N MET A 1 -13.06 -30.48 42.65
CA MET A 1 -12.04 -29.87 43.57
C MET A 1 -11.27 -28.85 42.78
N PHE A 2 -11.58 -27.60 42.98
CA PHE A 2 -11.01 -26.46 42.30
C PHE A 2 -9.70 -26.01 42.98
N SER A 3 -8.65 -25.73 42.19
CA SER A 3 -7.49 -25.00 42.68
C SER A 3 -7.21 -23.81 41.75
N LEU A 4 -7.53 -22.63 42.23
CA LEU A 4 -7.23 -21.34 41.63
C LEU A 4 -5.81 -20.93 42.05
N SER A 5 -4.87 -20.83 41.12
CA SER A 5 -3.57 -20.20 41.32
C SER A 5 -3.67 -18.73 40.94
N ARG A 6 -3.57 -17.84 41.96
CA ARG A 6 -3.42 -16.41 41.83
C ARG A 6 -1.95 -16.05 41.54
N SER A 7 -1.62 -15.54 40.37
CA SER A 7 -0.32 -14.89 40.14
C SER A 7 -0.38 -13.41 40.59
N ARG A 8 0.56 -13.04 41.45
CA ARG A 8 0.73 -11.69 42.02
C ARG A 8 1.35 -10.75 41.00
N PHE A 9 0.70 -9.65 40.75
CA PHE A 9 1.30 -8.49 40.07
C PHE A 9 2.33 -7.82 40.99
N SER A 10 3.57 -7.76 40.55
CA SER A 10 4.63 -6.97 41.16
C SER A 10 4.52 -5.51 40.67
N LYS A 11 4.38 -4.59 41.61
CA LYS A 11 4.41 -3.14 41.37
C LYS A 11 5.85 -2.69 41.15
N GLY A 12 6.16 -2.29 39.92
CA GLY A 12 7.42 -1.62 39.59
C GLY A 12 7.44 -0.19 40.13
N VAL A 13 8.45 0.12 40.91
CA VAL A 13 8.76 1.40 41.53
C VAL A 13 9.35 2.35 40.49
N LEU A 14 8.77 3.54 40.32
CA LEU A 14 9.33 4.64 39.52
C LEU A 14 10.43 5.37 40.33
N PRO A 15 11.58 5.72 39.76
CA PRO A 15 12.57 6.56 40.44
C PRO A 15 12.18 8.04 40.31
N THR A 16 12.02 8.67 41.46
CA THR A 16 11.89 10.13 41.63
C THR A 16 13.26 10.80 41.45
N PHE A 17 13.44 11.60 40.42
CA PHE A 17 14.56 12.54 40.32
C PHE A 17 14.22 13.84 41.02
N ARG A 18 14.84 14.03 42.20
CA ARG A 18 14.90 15.30 42.95
C ARG A 18 16.33 15.81 42.85
N SER A 19 16.56 16.91 42.17
CA SER A 19 17.72 17.74 42.41
C SER A 19 17.34 19.21 42.26
N ALA A 20 17.14 19.83 43.43
CA ALA A 20 17.07 21.27 43.57
C ALA A 20 18.48 21.82 43.64
N GLN A 21 18.93 22.55 42.63
CA GLN A 21 20.11 23.39 42.75
C GLN A 21 19.67 24.82 43.11
N ARG A 22 20.01 25.17 44.35
CA ARG A 22 19.88 26.48 44.97
C ARG A 22 20.98 27.39 44.41
N PHE A 23 20.68 28.34 43.55
CA PHE A 23 21.61 29.38 43.16
C PHE A 23 21.61 30.47 44.23
N GLN A 24 22.77 30.63 44.91
CA GLN A 24 23.08 31.71 45.82
C GLN A 24 23.28 33.00 45.03
N ARG A 25 22.69 34.08 45.51
CA ARG A 25 22.97 35.46 45.09
C ARG A 25 24.22 35.95 45.83
N PRO A 26 25.19 36.60 45.17
CA PRO A 26 26.14 37.44 45.87
C PRO A 26 25.59 38.90 45.95
N HIS A 27 25.82 39.46 47.10
CA HIS A 27 25.53 40.81 47.51
C HIS A 27 26.43 41.86 46.86
N THR A 28 25.81 42.97 46.56
CA THR A 28 26.25 44.38 46.69
C THR A 28 27.70 44.79 46.42
N HIS A 29 27.88 45.74 45.53
CA HIS A 29 28.66 46.97 45.87
C HIS A 29 28.35 48.12 44.90
N ARG A 30 27.84 49.18 45.53
CA ARG A 30 28.35 50.56 45.53
C ARG A 30 28.20 51.41 44.27
N LEU A 31 27.32 52.40 44.47
CA LEU A 31 27.14 53.60 43.66
C LEU A 31 28.44 54.33 43.37
N VAL A 32 28.66 54.61 42.10
CA VAL A 32 29.50 55.73 41.69
C VAL A 32 28.66 56.58 40.74
N HIS A 33 28.35 57.81 41.24
CA HIS A 33 27.80 58.88 40.42
C HIS A 33 28.87 59.32 39.45
N THR A 34 28.60 59.18 38.13
CA THR A 34 29.24 60.01 37.11
C THR A 34 28.16 60.66 36.27
N ASN A 35 28.08 61.96 36.37
CA ASN A 35 27.34 62.82 35.42
C ASN A 35 27.90 62.60 34.03
N GLY A 36 27.12 62.03 33.17
CA GLY A 36 27.42 61.90 31.74
C GLY A 36 26.13 62.15 30.93
N SER A 37 26.18 63.18 30.21
CA SER A 37 25.13 63.74 29.32
C SER A 37 24.31 62.67 28.64
N SER A 38 22.98 62.73 28.79
CA SER A 38 21.96 61.96 28.12
C SER A 38 21.94 62.29 26.61
N ALA A 39 22.69 61.48 25.84
CA ALA A 39 22.41 61.40 24.43
C ALA A 39 21.20 60.44 24.26
N SER A 40 20.03 61.02 24.05
CA SER A 40 18.81 60.27 23.68
C SER A 40 19.04 59.59 22.35
N ALA A 41 19.42 58.32 22.43
CA ALA A 41 19.40 57.42 21.25
C ALA A 41 17.92 57.19 20.87
N THR A 42 17.41 58.05 20.01
CA THR A 42 16.16 57.82 19.29
C THR A 42 16.36 56.58 18.43
N SER A 43 15.97 55.41 18.92
CA SER A 43 15.85 54.23 18.10
C SER A 43 14.77 54.49 17.03
N ASN A 44 15.22 54.84 15.84
CA ASN A 44 14.37 54.89 14.67
C ASN A 44 13.91 53.48 14.29
N PHE A 45 12.91 53.00 15.03
CA PHE A 45 12.10 51.89 14.55
C PHE A 45 11.27 52.43 13.38
N ALA A 46 11.86 52.40 12.19
CA ALA A 46 11.13 52.63 10.95
C ALA A 46 9.99 51.61 10.90
N ALA A 47 8.78 52.11 11.11
CA ALA A 47 7.58 51.29 10.97
C ALA A 47 7.54 50.75 9.54
N LYS A 48 7.92 49.45 9.39
CA LYS A 48 7.93 48.75 8.10
C LYS A 48 6.53 48.86 7.51
N LYS A 49 6.37 49.65 6.45
CA LYS A 49 5.13 49.76 5.68
C LYS A 49 4.72 48.32 5.32
N SER A 50 3.64 47.82 5.92
CA SER A 50 3.04 46.54 5.56
C SER A 50 2.43 46.69 4.17
N SER A 51 3.24 46.44 3.14
CA SER A 51 2.78 46.37 1.76
C SER A 51 1.87 45.12 1.63
N TRP A 52 0.76 45.30 0.92
CA TRP A 52 -0.12 44.19 0.51
C TRP A 52 0.61 43.14 -0.36
N SER A 53 1.73 43.49 -0.91
CA SER A 53 2.63 42.68 -1.71
C SER A 53 3.74 42.01 -0.88
N SER A 54 3.57 41.87 0.47
CA SER A 54 4.56 41.15 1.24
C SER A 54 4.54 39.64 0.81
N PRO A 55 5.71 39.03 0.54
CA PRO A 55 5.79 37.63 0.08
C PRO A 55 5.06 36.67 0.97
N THR A 56 4.91 37.00 2.26
CA THR A 56 4.15 36.23 3.23
C THR A 56 2.65 36.14 2.90
N ILE A 57 2.01 37.20 2.40
CA ILE A 57 0.58 37.16 2.04
C ILE A 57 0.37 36.37 0.76
N LEU A 58 1.27 36.53 -0.20
CA LEU A 58 1.24 35.73 -1.44
C LEU A 58 1.40 34.24 -1.12
N LEU A 59 2.35 33.89 -0.26
CA LEU A 59 2.53 32.51 0.19
C LEU A 59 1.31 31.97 0.93
N LEU A 60 0.74 32.75 1.86
CA LEU A 60 -0.49 32.38 2.59
C LEU A 60 -1.70 32.25 1.67
N GLY A 61 -1.77 33.00 0.57
CA GLY A 61 -2.82 32.88 -0.44
C GLY A 61 -2.64 31.70 -1.38
N PHE A 62 -1.39 31.30 -1.64
CA PHE A 62 -1.07 30.16 -2.50
C PHE A 62 -1.50 28.83 -1.88
N ILE A 63 -1.29 28.65 -0.56
CA ILE A 63 -1.55 27.38 0.13
C ILE A 63 -2.98 26.87 -0.05
N PRO A 64 -4.05 27.67 0.22
CA PRO A 64 -5.43 27.17 0.06
C PRO A 64 -5.77 26.82 -1.38
N VAL A 65 -5.30 27.59 -2.35
CA VAL A 65 -5.52 27.34 -3.79
C VAL A 65 -4.82 26.04 -4.20
N PHE A 66 -3.57 25.87 -3.80
CA PHE A 66 -2.80 24.66 -4.10
C PHE A 66 -3.41 23.43 -3.44
N ALA A 67 -3.81 23.54 -2.17
CA ALA A 67 -4.47 22.44 -1.46
C ALA A 67 -5.82 22.07 -2.12
N PHE A 68 -6.59 23.05 -2.58
CA PHE A 68 -7.82 22.81 -3.33
C PHE A 68 -7.54 22.08 -4.65
N ALA A 69 -6.55 22.51 -5.41
CA ALA A 69 -6.17 21.86 -6.66
C ALA A 69 -5.72 20.40 -6.45
N LEU A 70 -4.93 20.13 -5.39
CA LEU A 70 -4.55 18.76 -5.02
C LEU A 70 -5.74 17.92 -4.58
N GLY A 71 -6.68 18.49 -3.83
CA GLY A 71 -7.94 17.82 -3.45
C GLY A 71 -8.75 17.41 -4.68
N THR A 72 -8.88 18.30 -5.66
CA THR A 72 -9.59 18.04 -6.91
C THR A 72 -8.90 16.96 -7.75
N TRP A 73 -7.57 17.01 -7.85
CA TRP A 73 -6.80 15.97 -8.52
C TRP A 73 -6.98 14.60 -7.85
N GLN A 74 -6.95 14.53 -6.51
CA GLN A 74 -7.18 13.30 -5.76
C GLN A 74 -8.60 12.77 -5.98
N LEU A 75 -9.61 13.65 -6.06
CA LEU A 75 -10.99 13.26 -6.35
C LEU A 75 -11.12 12.64 -7.75
N GLN A 76 -10.51 13.25 -8.77
CA GLN A 76 -10.50 12.69 -10.12
C GLN A 76 -9.80 11.32 -10.15
N ARG A 77 -8.70 11.20 -9.42
CA ARG A 77 -7.97 9.92 -9.32
C ARG A 77 -8.77 8.85 -8.60
N LEU A 78 -9.53 9.24 -7.56
CA LEU A 78 -10.45 8.36 -6.85
C LEU A 78 -11.53 7.81 -7.81
N GLN A 79 -12.19 8.68 -8.55
CA GLN A 79 -13.22 8.29 -9.51
C GLN A 79 -12.68 7.35 -10.59
N TRP A 80 -11.51 7.67 -11.15
CA TRP A 80 -10.86 6.79 -12.11
C TRP A 80 -10.56 5.39 -11.52
N LYS A 81 -10.11 5.32 -10.25
CA LYS A 81 -9.84 4.05 -9.57
C LYS A 81 -11.12 3.25 -9.32
N ILE A 82 -12.21 3.91 -8.92
CA ILE A 82 -13.50 3.26 -8.72
C ILE A 82 -13.99 2.65 -10.03
N ASN A 83 -14.02 3.42 -11.11
CA ASN A 83 -14.44 2.92 -12.42
C ASN A 83 -13.60 1.71 -12.90
N LEU A 84 -12.29 1.74 -12.63
CA LEU A 84 -11.41 0.60 -12.94
C LEU A 84 -11.77 -0.64 -12.11
N ILE A 85 -12.07 -0.47 -10.82
CA ILE A 85 -12.47 -1.59 -9.95
C ILE A 85 -13.80 -2.17 -10.45
N ASP A 86 -14.79 -1.32 -10.73
CA ASP A 86 -16.10 -1.73 -11.22
C ASP A 86 -15.99 -2.53 -12.54
N GLU A 87 -15.14 -2.07 -13.48
CA GLU A 87 -14.87 -2.80 -14.73
C GLU A 87 -14.27 -4.19 -14.48
N LEU A 88 -13.31 -4.28 -13.56
CA LEU A 88 -12.67 -5.56 -13.24
C LEU A 88 -13.61 -6.50 -12.48
N GLU A 89 -14.46 -5.97 -11.59
CA GLU A 89 -15.49 -6.75 -10.89
C GLU A 89 -16.55 -7.26 -11.87
N GLU A 90 -16.97 -6.43 -12.82
CA GLU A 90 -17.89 -6.88 -13.90
C GLU A 90 -17.27 -8.04 -14.70
N LYS A 91 -15.98 -7.95 -15.04
CA LYS A 91 -15.27 -9.04 -15.74
C LYS A 91 -15.25 -10.33 -14.94
N LEU A 92 -15.07 -10.23 -13.60
CA LEU A 92 -15.10 -11.38 -12.70
C LEU A 92 -16.50 -12.00 -12.54
N GLN A 93 -17.56 -11.22 -12.64
CA GLN A 93 -18.93 -11.72 -12.47
C GLN A 93 -19.47 -12.43 -13.72
N ARG A 94 -18.92 -12.13 -14.91
CA ARG A 94 -19.35 -12.78 -16.16
C ARG A 94 -19.08 -14.28 -16.12
N ASP A 95 -19.91 -15.06 -16.83
CA ASP A 95 -19.76 -16.51 -16.92
C ASP A 95 -18.35 -16.93 -17.33
N PRO A 96 -17.82 -18.04 -16.77
CA PRO A 96 -16.49 -18.55 -17.14
C PRO A 96 -16.42 -18.87 -18.61
N ILE A 97 -15.32 -18.51 -19.25
CA ILE A 97 -15.04 -18.85 -20.64
C ILE A 97 -14.18 -20.13 -20.73
N LEU A 98 -14.40 -20.90 -21.79
CA LEU A 98 -13.51 -21.99 -22.15
C LEU A 98 -12.35 -21.44 -22.99
N LEU A 99 -11.14 -21.78 -22.62
CA LEU A 99 -9.96 -21.36 -23.38
C LEU A 99 -9.81 -22.19 -24.66
N PRO A 100 -9.50 -21.56 -25.79
CA PRO A 100 -9.17 -22.29 -27.03
C PRO A 100 -7.87 -23.09 -26.86
N LYS A 101 -7.65 -24.08 -27.72
CA LYS A 101 -6.44 -24.91 -27.69
C LYS A 101 -5.17 -24.06 -27.85
N ARG A 102 -5.16 -23.12 -28.80
CA ARG A 102 -4.11 -22.12 -28.95
C ARG A 102 -4.61 -20.78 -28.44
N ILE A 103 -3.89 -20.21 -27.49
CA ILE A 103 -4.24 -18.95 -26.86
C ILE A 103 -3.35 -17.87 -27.46
N ASN A 104 -3.96 -16.81 -27.97
CA ASN A 104 -3.19 -15.65 -28.41
C ASN A 104 -2.79 -14.80 -27.18
N VAL A 105 -1.51 -14.85 -26.83
CA VAL A 105 -0.94 -14.16 -25.66
C VAL A 105 -1.14 -12.64 -25.73
N SER A 106 -1.16 -12.06 -26.95
CA SER A 106 -1.28 -10.61 -27.12
C SER A 106 -2.63 -10.04 -26.70
N VAL A 107 -3.69 -10.87 -26.67
CA VAL A 107 -5.04 -10.43 -26.23
C VAL A 107 -5.31 -10.68 -24.74
N ILE A 108 -4.46 -11.41 -24.04
CA ILE A 108 -4.63 -11.73 -22.61
C ILE A 108 -4.86 -10.46 -21.76
N PRO A 109 -4.18 -9.32 -21.98
CA PRO A 109 -4.43 -8.11 -21.20
C PRO A 109 -5.88 -7.62 -21.23
N GLU A 110 -6.59 -7.82 -22.33
CA GLU A 110 -8.01 -7.45 -22.47
C GLU A 110 -8.92 -8.39 -21.65
N PHE A 111 -8.50 -9.64 -21.51
CA PHE A 111 -9.20 -10.68 -20.77
C PHE A 111 -8.69 -10.86 -19.33
N ALA A 112 -7.81 -9.97 -18.86
CA ALA A 112 -7.37 -9.99 -17.46
C ALA A 112 -8.59 -9.95 -16.52
N PHE A 113 -8.54 -10.75 -15.45
CA PHE A 113 -9.65 -10.97 -14.48
C PHE A 113 -10.88 -11.70 -15.04
N ARG A 114 -10.89 -12.16 -16.31
CA ARG A 114 -11.99 -13.05 -16.78
C ARG A 114 -11.85 -14.42 -16.12
N ARG A 115 -12.97 -14.96 -15.65
CA ARG A 115 -13.03 -16.33 -15.15
C ARG A 115 -12.90 -17.31 -16.31
N VAL A 116 -12.15 -18.35 -16.08
CA VAL A 116 -11.92 -19.46 -17.02
C VAL A 116 -12.15 -20.79 -16.33
N LEU A 117 -12.76 -21.71 -17.05
CA LEU A 117 -12.94 -23.09 -16.59
C LEU A 117 -11.96 -23.97 -17.36
N LEU A 118 -11.15 -24.72 -16.63
CA LEU A 118 -10.13 -25.60 -17.18
C LEU A 118 -10.41 -27.05 -16.76
N ARG A 119 -10.13 -27.98 -17.64
CA ARG A 119 -10.14 -29.41 -17.36
C ARG A 119 -8.82 -30.01 -17.81
N GLY A 120 -8.22 -30.85 -16.96
CA GLY A 120 -6.95 -31.45 -17.29
C GLY A 120 -6.35 -32.21 -16.11
N ARG A 121 -5.04 -32.50 -16.20
CA ARG A 121 -4.27 -33.20 -15.18
C ARG A 121 -3.10 -32.35 -14.72
N TRP A 122 -2.85 -32.36 -13.41
CA TRP A 122 -1.71 -31.66 -12.85
C TRP A 122 -0.39 -32.33 -13.24
N ASN A 123 0.58 -31.52 -13.69
CA ASN A 123 1.96 -31.93 -13.85
C ASN A 123 2.78 -31.54 -12.62
N HIS A 124 2.69 -32.33 -11.58
CA HIS A 124 3.39 -32.08 -10.30
C HIS A 124 4.92 -32.13 -10.43
N ALA A 125 5.45 -32.80 -11.46
CA ALA A 125 6.90 -32.89 -11.67
C ALA A 125 7.53 -31.50 -11.98
N HIS A 126 6.75 -30.60 -12.56
CA HIS A 126 7.18 -29.24 -12.89
C HIS A 126 6.51 -28.18 -12.04
N ALA A 127 6.07 -28.56 -10.83
CA ALA A 127 5.53 -27.58 -9.87
C ALA A 127 6.63 -26.62 -9.40
N MET A 128 6.32 -25.35 -9.32
CA MET A 128 7.23 -24.26 -8.94
C MET A 128 6.70 -23.53 -7.71
N LEU A 129 7.61 -23.10 -6.84
CA LEU A 129 7.26 -22.28 -5.65
C LEU A 129 7.62 -20.82 -5.92
N LEU A 130 6.59 -19.96 -5.95
CA LEU A 130 6.73 -18.53 -6.16
C LEU A 130 6.73 -17.81 -4.81
N GLY A 131 7.83 -17.21 -4.42
CA GLY A 131 7.90 -16.49 -3.16
C GLY A 131 9.31 -16.07 -2.76
N PRO A 132 9.50 -15.59 -1.53
CA PRO A 132 8.54 -15.65 -0.40
C PRO A 132 7.32 -14.71 -0.56
N ARG A 133 6.20 -15.12 0.03
CA ARG A 133 4.97 -14.35 0.10
C ARG A 133 4.45 -14.31 1.54
N VAL A 134 3.61 -13.33 1.86
CA VAL A 134 2.96 -13.22 3.16
C VAL A 134 1.45 -13.12 2.96
N ARG A 135 0.70 -13.97 3.66
CA ARG A 135 -0.76 -13.92 3.70
C ARG A 135 -1.20 -13.90 5.16
N GLU A 136 -1.93 -12.86 5.57
CA GLU A 136 -2.47 -12.72 6.93
C GLU A 136 -1.41 -12.93 8.04
N GLY A 137 -0.18 -12.43 7.80
CA GLY A 137 0.94 -12.55 8.74
C GLY A 137 1.71 -13.88 8.65
N THR A 138 1.23 -14.86 7.88
CA THR A 138 1.92 -16.14 7.66
C THR A 138 2.85 -16.05 6.46
N HIS A 139 4.11 -16.45 6.64
CA HIS A 139 5.07 -16.55 5.56
C HIS A 139 4.91 -17.86 4.78
N GLY A 140 5.05 -17.80 3.46
CA GLY A 140 4.89 -18.97 2.61
C GLY A 140 5.19 -18.70 1.15
N TYR A 141 4.60 -19.53 0.28
CA TYR A 141 4.82 -19.51 -1.15
C TYR A 141 3.50 -19.73 -1.90
N HIS A 142 3.43 -19.28 -3.15
CA HIS A 142 2.39 -19.73 -4.06
C HIS A 142 2.88 -20.96 -4.84
N VAL A 143 2.01 -21.93 -5.03
CA VAL A 143 2.29 -23.14 -5.78
C VAL A 143 1.81 -22.96 -7.21
N ILE A 144 2.76 -22.87 -8.14
CA ILE A 144 2.47 -22.81 -9.56
C ILE A 144 2.63 -24.20 -10.14
N THR A 145 1.57 -24.76 -10.69
CA THR A 145 1.59 -26.11 -11.27
C THR A 145 1.10 -26.05 -12.71
N PRO A 146 1.85 -26.60 -13.69
CA PRO A 146 1.35 -26.74 -15.04
C PRO A 146 0.15 -27.69 -15.07
N LEU A 147 -0.92 -27.29 -15.77
CA LEU A 147 -2.09 -28.10 -16.03
C LEU A 147 -2.10 -28.55 -17.48
N VAL A 148 -1.96 -29.85 -17.70
CA VAL A 148 -2.08 -30.49 -19.02
C VAL A 148 -3.56 -30.66 -19.32
N ARG A 149 -4.07 -29.85 -20.24
CA ARG A 149 -5.49 -29.81 -20.62
C ARG A 149 -5.86 -31.05 -21.45
N THR A 150 -7.15 -31.36 -21.48
CA THR A 150 -7.70 -32.47 -22.28
C THR A 150 -7.44 -32.36 -23.76
N ASP A 151 -7.24 -31.12 -24.26
CA ASP A 151 -6.89 -30.86 -25.68
C ASP A 151 -5.38 -31.01 -26.01
N GLY A 152 -4.58 -31.39 -25.01
CA GLY A 152 -3.13 -31.61 -25.12
C GLY A 152 -2.28 -30.35 -24.98
N SER A 153 -2.87 -29.19 -24.75
CA SER A 153 -2.13 -27.98 -24.42
C SER A 153 -1.90 -27.85 -22.91
N THR A 154 -0.85 -27.17 -22.51
CA THR A 154 -0.51 -26.95 -21.09
C THR A 154 -0.52 -25.48 -20.77
N VAL A 155 -1.07 -25.11 -19.61
CA VAL A 155 -1.09 -23.74 -19.08
C VAL A 155 -0.56 -23.72 -17.64
N LEU A 156 -0.04 -22.58 -17.19
CA LEU A 156 0.45 -22.40 -15.83
C LEU A 156 -0.70 -21.98 -14.90
N VAL A 157 -0.89 -22.72 -13.83
CA VAL A 157 -1.93 -22.43 -12.83
C VAL A 157 -1.30 -22.16 -11.48
N ASP A 158 -1.54 -20.97 -10.94
CA ASP A 158 -1.27 -20.65 -9.54
C ASP A 158 -2.39 -21.26 -8.69
N ARG A 159 -2.10 -22.38 -8.05
CA ARG A 159 -3.02 -23.10 -7.16
C ARG A 159 -3.27 -22.35 -5.87
N GLY A 160 -2.40 -21.39 -5.56
CA GLY A 160 -2.54 -20.51 -4.41
C GLY A 160 -1.45 -20.66 -3.35
N PHE A 161 -1.73 -20.08 -2.21
CA PHE A 161 -0.79 -19.92 -1.11
C PHE A 161 -0.70 -21.16 -0.23
N ILE A 162 0.53 -21.50 0.18
CA ILE A 162 0.84 -22.49 1.22
C ILE A 162 1.77 -21.86 2.27
N GLY A 163 1.70 -22.35 3.51
CA GLY A 163 2.66 -21.98 4.56
C GLY A 163 4.07 -22.49 4.25
N LYS A 164 5.07 -21.79 4.76
CA LYS A 164 6.49 -22.14 4.57
C LYS A 164 6.82 -23.59 4.98
N ASP A 165 6.19 -24.07 6.05
CA ASP A 165 6.42 -25.42 6.59
C ASP A 165 5.99 -26.54 5.62
N PHE A 166 5.14 -26.21 4.65
CA PHE A 166 4.65 -27.13 3.63
C PHE A 166 5.33 -26.98 2.27
N ALA A 167 6.37 -26.14 2.16
CA ALA A 167 7.04 -25.86 0.88
C ALA A 167 7.56 -27.14 0.20
N GLU A 168 8.12 -28.06 0.96
CA GLU A 168 8.67 -29.31 0.45
C GLU A 168 7.63 -30.45 0.34
N HIS A 169 6.57 -30.40 1.16
CA HIS A 169 5.60 -31.47 1.34
C HIS A 169 4.15 -30.98 1.21
N HIS A 170 3.91 -30.04 0.30
CA HIS A 170 2.55 -29.55 0.07
C HIS A 170 1.65 -30.67 -0.46
N ALA A 171 0.37 -30.60 -0.11
CA ALA A 171 -0.60 -31.58 -0.56
C ALA A 171 -0.71 -31.56 -2.09
N ARG A 172 -0.55 -32.76 -2.67
CA ARG A 172 -0.81 -33.00 -4.09
C ARG A 172 -2.20 -33.60 -4.21
N ASP A 173 -2.96 -33.14 -5.20
CA ASP A 173 -4.24 -33.76 -5.50
C ASP A 173 -3.99 -35.17 -5.97
N GLU A 174 -5.01 -36.04 -5.81
CA GLU A 174 -4.98 -37.41 -6.36
C GLU A 174 -4.74 -37.37 -7.87
N GLU A 175 -4.06 -38.40 -8.39
CA GLU A 175 -3.85 -38.57 -9.83
C GLU A 175 -5.21 -38.72 -10.52
N GLY A 176 -5.57 -37.71 -11.33
CA GLY A 176 -6.86 -37.72 -12.02
C GLY A 176 -7.07 -36.48 -12.88
N GLU A 177 -8.18 -36.46 -13.55
CA GLU A 177 -8.67 -35.29 -14.25
C GLU A 177 -9.33 -34.36 -13.25
N VAL A 178 -8.92 -33.10 -13.24
CA VAL A 178 -9.44 -32.05 -12.37
C VAL A 178 -10.17 -30.97 -13.18
N GLU A 179 -11.16 -30.37 -12.55
CA GLU A 179 -11.81 -29.17 -13.06
C GLU A 179 -11.38 -27.99 -12.19
N VAL A 180 -10.85 -26.95 -12.81
CA VAL A 180 -10.29 -25.78 -12.12
C VAL A 180 -10.99 -24.53 -12.62
N LEU A 181 -11.62 -23.81 -11.69
CA LEU A 181 -12.09 -22.46 -11.92
C LEU A 181 -10.96 -21.48 -11.56
N GLY A 182 -10.56 -20.65 -12.50
CA GLY A 182 -9.52 -19.67 -12.30
C GLY A 182 -9.81 -18.35 -12.98
N MET A 183 -8.92 -17.39 -12.82
CA MET A 183 -8.96 -16.11 -13.53
C MET A 183 -7.66 -15.89 -14.30
N LEU A 184 -7.80 -15.34 -15.50
CA LEU A 184 -6.65 -14.98 -16.33
C LEU A 184 -5.89 -13.81 -15.73
N ARG A 185 -4.56 -13.95 -15.73
CA ARG A 185 -3.65 -12.90 -15.25
C ARG A 185 -2.59 -12.59 -16.29
N THR A 186 -2.15 -11.34 -16.25
CA THR A 186 -1.01 -10.89 -17.07
C THR A 186 0.29 -11.00 -16.29
N SER A 187 1.41 -11.16 -17.01
CA SER A 187 2.74 -11.08 -16.41
C SER A 187 2.90 -9.76 -15.66
N HIS A 188 3.47 -9.84 -14.47
CA HIS A 188 3.84 -8.65 -13.71
C HIS A 188 5.28 -8.28 -14.09
N LYS A 189 5.51 -6.98 -14.29
CA LYS A 189 6.89 -6.51 -14.44
C LYS A 189 7.60 -6.63 -13.09
N GLN A 190 8.86 -7.09 -13.16
CA GLN A 190 9.72 -7.12 -11.99
C GLN A 190 9.80 -5.73 -11.34
N ASN A 191 9.69 -5.69 -10.01
CA ASN A 191 9.93 -4.46 -9.26
C ASN A 191 11.43 -4.32 -8.99
N SER A 192 11.96 -3.09 -9.00
CA SER A 192 13.37 -2.77 -8.73
C SER A 192 13.94 -3.33 -7.42
N PHE A 193 13.09 -3.68 -6.48
CA PHE A 193 13.46 -4.28 -5.19
C PHE A 193 13.32 -5.80 -5.15
N THR A 194 12.78 -6.41 -6.21
CA THR A 194 12.60 -7.87 -6.29
C THR A 194 13.84 -8.49 -6.91
N PRO A 195 14.45 -9.51 -6.28
CA PRO A 195 15.57 -10.25 -6.86
C PRO A 195 15.22 -10.86 -8.20
N ASP A 196 16.25 -11.13 -9.01
CA ASP A 196 16.10 -11.89 -10.26
C ASP A 196 15.71 -13.33 -9.94
N ASN A 197 14.86 -13.90 -10.79
CA ASN A 197 14.53 -15.30 -10.73
C ASN A 197 15.77 -16.16 -11.00
N GLN A 198 15.84 -17.32 -10.38
CA GLN A 198 16.91 -18.31 -10.55
C GLN A 198 16.29 -19.65 -10.95
N PRO A 199 15.88 -19.82 -12.21
CA PRO A 199 15.17 -21.02 -12.68
C PRO A 199 15.99 -22.31 -12.48
N ALA A 200 17.31 -22.23 -12.66
CA ALA A 200 18.23 -23.37 -12.48
C ALA A 200 18.27 -23.88 -11.03
N GLU A 201 17.93 -23.01 -10.05
CA GLU A 201 17.85 -23.36 -8.63
C GLU A 201 16.39 -23.58 -8.17
N GLY A 202 15.42 -23.48 -9.07
CA GLY A 202 13.99 -23.56 -8.76
C GLY A 202 13.45 -22.39 -7.95
N LYS A 203 14.17 -21.26 -7.90
CA LYS A 203 13.79 -20.08 -7.11
C LYS A 203 13.08 -19.02 -7.94
N TRP A 204 11.84 -18.77 -7.60
CA TRP A 204 10.97 -17.82 -8.28
C TRP A 204 10.52 -16.71 -7.31
N TYR A 205 10.94 -15.48 -7.56
CA TYR A 205 10.60 -14.32 -6.73
C TYR A 205 9.43 -13.51 -7.30
N TRP A 206 9.25 -13.54 -8.61
CA TRP A 206 8.14 -12.90 -9.31
C TRP A 206 7.66 -13.78 -10.47
N ALA A 207 6.39 -13.58 -10.87
CA ALA A 207 5.77 -14.39 -11.92
C ALA A 207 6.24 -13.91 -13.29
N ASP A 208 7.36 -14.48 -13.75
CA ASP A 208 7.83 -14.40 -15.11
C ASP A 208 7.23 -15.57 -15.90
N ILE A 209 6.11 -15.28 -16.55
CA ILE A 209 5.29 -16.31 -17.18
C ILE A 209 6.07 -17.02 -18.31
N ASP A 210 6.86 -16.26 -19.07
CA ASP A 210 7.62 -16.81 -20.19
C ASP A 210 8.71 -17.78 -19.69
N SER A 211 9.52 -17.35 -18.73
CA SER A 211 10.57 -18.19 -18.13
C SER A 211 10.00 -19.39 -17.37
N MET A 212 8.83 -19.24 -16.72
CA MET A 212 8.13 -20.34 -16.05
C MET A 212 7.60 -21.37 -17.06
N ALA A 213 7.04 -20.91 -18.19
CA ALA A 213 6.57 -21.79 -19.24
C ALA A 213 7.73 -22.59 -19.85
N GLU A 214 8.86 -21.93 -20.09
CA GLU A 214 10.07 -22.59 -20.60
C GLU A 214 10.60 -23.63 -19.61
N SER A 215 10.64 -23.30 -18.31
CA SER A 215 11.04 -24.22 -17.24
C SER A 215 10.09 -25.43 -17.11
N ALA A 216 8.84 -25.30 -17.51
CA ALA A 216 7.85 -26.37 -17.52
C ALA A 216 7.90 -27.26 -18.77
N GLY A 217 8.84 -27.00 -19.67
CA GLY A 217 9.07 -27.79 -20.92
C GLY A 217 8.85 -27.00 -22.20
N GLY A 218 8.44 -25.75 -22.12
CA GLY A 218 8.31 -24.82 -23.21
C GLY A 218 7.33 -25.25 -24.31
N GLU A 219 7.50 -24.67 -25.49
CA GLU A 219 6.65 -24.95 -26.63
C GLU A 219 6.73 -26.42 -27.08
N ALA A 220 7.89 -27.07 -26.91
CA ALA A 220 8.11 -28.49 -27.26
C ALA A 220 7.19 -29.43 -26.44
N ALA A 221 6.86 -29.07 -25.20
CA ALA A 221 5.92 -29.78 -24.35
C ALA A 221 4.49 -29.23 -24.44
N GLY A 222 4.19 -28.33 -25.38
CA GLY A 222 2.90 -27.70 -25.57
C GLY A 222 2.53 -26.71 -24.46
N VAL A 223 3.51 -26.22 -23.70
CA VAL A 223 3.28 -25.23 -22.62
C VAL A 223 3.13 -23.84 -23.23
N GLN A 224 2.00 -23.23 -22.97
CA GLN A 224 1.73 -21.86 -23.41
C GLN A 224 1.99 -20.87 -22.25
N PRO A 225 2.57 -19.68 -22.52
CA PRO A 225 2.84 -18.68 -21.50
C PRO A 225 1.56 -17.97 -21.07
N VAL A 226 0.65 -18.73 -20.48
CA VAL A 226 -0.65 -18.29 -19.97
C VAL A 226 -0.71 -18.59 -18.48
N PHE A 227 -1.01 -17.58 -17.69
CA PHE A 227 -1.04 -17.66 -16.24
C PHE A 227 -2.46 -17.49 -15.71
N ILE A 228 -2.87 -18.44 -14.88
CA ILE A 228 -4.22 -18.49 -14.33
C ILE A 228 -4.11 -18.62 -12.83
N GLU A 229 -4.72 -17.72 -12.09
CA GLU A 229 -4.87 -17.85 -10.65
C GLU A 229 -6.12 -18.65 -10.34
N GLN A 230 -5.97 -19.76 -9.62
CA GLN A 230 -7.11 -20.57 -9.18
C GLN A 230 -7.96 -19.77 -8.20
N ILE A 231 -9.28 -19.81 -8.41
CA ILE A 231 -10.24 -19.17 -7.53
C ILE A 231 -10.57 -20.12 -6.38
N PHE A 232 -10.49 -19.60 -5.16
CA PHE A 232 -10.95 -20.27 -3.97
C PHE A 232 -12.42 -19.90 -3.73
N ASP A 233 -13.30 -20.89 -3.83
CA ASP A 233 -14.74 -20.72 -3.65
C ASP A 233 -15.23 -21.21 -2.27
N GLY A 234 -14.31 -21.44 -1.33
CA GLY A 234 -14.60 -21.87 0.03
C GLY A 234 -14.81 -20.72 1.01
N HIS A 235 -15.29 -21.05 2.20
CA HIS A 235 -15.46 -20.08 3.28
C HIS A 235 -14.13 -19.80 4.02
N ALA A 236 -14.08 -18.71 4.78
CA ALA A 236 -12.87 -18.34 5.52
C ALA A 236 -12.39 -19.43 6.50
N GLY A 237 -13.30 -20.20 7.09
CA GLY A 237 -12.98 -21.35 7.95
C GLY A 237 -12.28 -22.49 7.20
N ASP A 238 -12.66 -22.71 5.96
CA ASP A 238 -12.05 -23.74 5.11
C ASP A 238 -10.61 -23.36 4.76
N ALA A 239 -10.36 -22.06 4.52
CA ALA A 239 -9.03 -21.55 4.24
C ALA A 239 -8.03 -21.88 5.35
N THR A 240 -8.41 -21.69 6.61
CA THR A 240 -7.56 -22.03 7.76
C THR A 240 -7.26 -23.54 7.83
N THR A 241 -8.28 -24.35 7.55
CA THR A 241 -8.15 -25.82 7.50
C THR A 241 -7.22 -26.27 6.37
N TYR A 242 -7.32 -25.64 5.20
CA TYR A 242 -6.46 -25.95 4.06
C TYR A 242 -5.00 -25.56 4.34
N LEU A 243 -4.77 -24.37 4.93
CA LEU A 243 -3.43 -23.96 5.37
C LEU A 243 -2.80 -24.95 6.33
N SER A 244 -3.56 -25.43 7.32
CA SER A 244 -3.05 -26.38 8.32
C SER A 244 -2.72 -27.77 7.74
N LYS A 245 -3.28 -28.10 6.58
CA LYS A 245 -3.04 -29.37 5.87
C LYS A 245 -2.04 -29.23 4.72
N GLY A 246 -1.49 -28.02 4.47
CA GLY A 246 -0.61 -27.77 3.34
C GLY A 246 -1.31 -27.85 1.98
N ILE A 247 -2.63 -27.68 1.93
CA ILE A 247 -3.40 -27.63 0.70
C ILE A 247 -3.31 -26.19 0.16
N PRO A 248 -2.93 -25.98 -1.11
CA PRO A 248 -2.85 -24.64 -1.69
C PRO A 248 -4.22 -23.93 -1.64
N ILE A 249 -4.21 -22.66 -1.22
CA ILE A 249 -5.42 -21.86 -1.16
C ILE A 249 -5.39 -20.83 -2.28
N GLY A 250 -6.28 -21.01 -3.22
CA GLY A 250 -6.48 -20.08 -4.32
C GLY A 250 -6.86 -18.67 -3.86
N ARG A 251 -6.93 -17.76 -4.78
CA ARG A 251 -7.31 -16.39 -4.54
C ARG A 251 -8.83 -16.24 -4.46
N SER A 252 -9.32 -15.38 -3.58
CA SER A 252 -10.72 -14.98 -3.61
C SER A 252 -11.05 -14.28 -4.95
N ALA A 253 -12.24 -14.53 -5.48
CA ALA A 253 -12.73 -13.86 -6.70
C ALA A 253 -13.12 -12.39 -6.40
N THR A 254 -12.17 -11.61 -5.91
CA THR A 254 -12.35 -10.20 -5.55
C THR A 254 -11.25 -9.35 -6.16
N VAL A 255 -11.60 -8.12 -6.53
CA VAL A 255 -10.62 -7.14 -7.03
C VAL A 255 -10.02 -6.39 -5.84
N ASP A 256 -8.84 -6.80 -5.40
CA ASP A 256 -8.12 -6.11 -4.33
C ASP A 256 -7.18 -5.04 -4.92
N VAL A 257 -7.73 -3.88 -5.20
CA VAL A 257 -6.96 -2.70 -5.63
C VAL A 257 -6.96 -1.66 -4.52
N ARG A 258 -5.80 -1.51 -3.88
CA ARG A 258 -5.63 -0.51 -2.81
C ARG A 258 -6.06 0.88 -3.27
N ASN A 259 -7.03 1.46 -2.59
CA ASN A 259 -7.56 2.79 -2.88
C ASN A 259 -7.57 3.66 -1.61
N ALA A 260 -6.53 4.48 -1.44
CA ALA A 260 -6.39 5.41 -0.32
C ALA A 260 -6.72 6.87 -0.70
N HIS A 261 -7.19 7.12 -1.92
CA HIS A 261 -7.39 8.48 -2.45
C HIS A 261 -8.45 9.26 -1.66
N LEU A 262 -9.48 8.61 -1.13
CA LEU A 262 -10.52 9.26 -0.33
C LEU A 262 -9.95 9.98 0.90
N SER A 263 -9.03 9.35 1.63
CA SER A 263 -8.38 9.96 2.79
C SER A 263 -7.62 11.23 2.40
N TYR A 264 -6.92 11.19 1.27
CA TYR A 264 -6.21 12.36 0.76
C TYR A 264 -7.14 13.47 0.27
N VAL A 265 -8.28 13.13 -0.36
CA VAL A 265 -9.31 14.12 -0.74
C VAL A 265 -9.78 14.89 0.49
N ILE A 266 -10.15 14.18 1.55
CA ILE A 266 -10.60 14.80 2.81
C ILE A 266 -9.50 15.68 3.39
N THR A 267 -8.28 15.19 3.45
CA THR A 267 -7.13 15.93 4.00
C THR A 267 -6.87 17.23 3.25
N TRP A 268 -6.81 17.19 1.92
CA TRP A 268 -6.50 18.37 1.11
C TRP A 268 -7.61 19.41 1.12
N TYR A 269 -8.88 18.99 1.04
CA TYR A 269 -10.00 19.93 1.14
C TYR A 269 -10.12 20.54 2.55
N SER A 270 -9.94 19.75 3.61
CA SER A 270 -9.92 20.26 4.98
C SER A 270 -8.81 21.29 5.18
N LEU A 271 -7.61 21.02 4.67
CA LEU A 271 -6.48 21.96 4.71
C LEU A 271 -6.79 23.24 3.94
N SER A 272 -7.40 23.14 2.75
CA SER A 272 -7.80 24.29 1.94
C SER A 272 -8.81 25.17 2.69
N VAL A 273 -9.83 24.60 3.28
CA VAL A 273 -10.85 25.34 4.06
C VAL A 273 -10.21 26.01 5.27
N PHE A 274 -9.42 25.26 6.05
CA PHE A 274 -8.76 25.79 7.26
C PHE A 274 -7.83 26.97 6.93
N THR A 275 -6.98 26.80 5.90
CA THR A 275 -6.05 27.87 5.51
C THR A 275 -6.76 29.07 4.89
N THR A 276 -7.88 28.87 4.21
CA THR A 276 -8.75 29.98 3.70
C THR A 276 -9.34 30.76 4.85
N VAL A 277 -9.88 30.11 5.86
CA VAL A 277 -10.43 30.77 7.06
C VAL A 277 -9.34 31.54 7.81
N MET A 278 -8.15 30.95 7.98
CA MET A 278 -7.02 31.63 8.60
C MET A 278 -6.59 32.87 7.81
N LEU A 279 -6.47 32.77 6.49
CA LEU A 279 -6.14 33.87 5.60
C LEU A 279 -7.18 35.00 5.71
N GLY A 280 -8.47 34.64 5.69
CA GLY A 280 -9.57 35.60 5.88
C GLY A 280 -9.46 36.35 7.19
N ARG A 281 -9.22 35.65 8.30
CA ARG A 281 -9.01 36.28 9.63
C ARG A 281 -7.80 37.22 9.64
N VAL A 282 -6.69 36.86 9.01
CA VAL A 282 -5.51 37.71 8.91
C VAL A 282 -5.82 38.99 8.11
N ILE A 283 -6.52 38.86 6.98
CA ILE A 283 -6.93 40.02 6.16
C ILE A 283 -7.87 40.93 6.94
N LEU A 284 -8.90 40.40 7.59
CA LEU A 284 -9.85 41.15 8.37
C LEU A 284 -9.17 41.89 9.55
N LYS A 285 -8.29 41.21 10.29
CA LYS A 285 -7.52 41.83 11.39
C LYS A 285 -6.61 42.97 10.88
N ARG A 286 -5.99 42.82 9.73
CA ARG A 286 -5.17 43.90 9.12
C ARG A 286 -6.02 45.10 8.68
N ARG A 287 -7.23 44.85 8.16
CA ARG A 287 -8.15 45.93 7.75
C ARG A 287 -8.71 46.68 8.97
N ALA A 288 -8.92 46.01 10.10
CA ALA A 288 -9.43 46.60 11.34
C ALA A 288 -8.40 47.40 12.13
N GLN A 289 -7.08 47.29 11.82
CA GLN A 289 -6.08 48.11 12.50
C GLN A 289 -6.15 49.56 11.98
N PRO A 290 -6.48 50.55 12.85
CA PRO A 290 -6.54 51.95 12.43
C PRO A 290 -5.17 52.41 11.96
N ARG A 291 -5.12 53.14 10.82
CA ARG A 291 -3.90 53.82 10.35
C ARG A 291 -3.47 54.82 11.43
N ARG A 292 -2.38 54.53 12.13
CA ARG A 292 -1.79 55.50 13.05
C ARG A 292 -1.54 56.79 12.29
N PRO A 293 -2.11 57.93 12.76
CA PRO A 293 -1.84 59.23 12.10
C PRO A 293 -0.34 59.50 12.15
N MET A 294 0.20 60.00 11.03
CA MET A 294 1.59 60.46 11.03
C MET A 294 1.70 61.66 11.95
N PRO A 295 2.73 61.74 12.79
CA PRO A 295 3.01 62.97 13.52
C PRO A 295 3.28 64.06 12.49
N ARG A 296 2.48 65.15 12.57
CA ARG A 296 2.75 66.37 11.83
C ARG A 296 4.09 66.94 12.34
N ARG A 297 5.02 67.18 11.41
CA ARG A 297 6.23 67.92 11.69
C ARG A 297 5.88 69.42 11.76
#